data_bf66050608e2e571173a040efb067a64
#
_entry.id   bf66050608e2e571173a040efb067a64
#
_cell.length_a   1.000
_cell.length_b   1.000
_cell.length_c   1.000
_cell.angle_alpha   90.00
_cell.angle_beta   90.00
_cell.angle_gamma   90.00
#
_symmetry.space_group_name_H-M   'P 1'
#
loop_
_entity.id
_entity.type
_entity.pdbx_description
1 polymer ?
#
loop_
_entity_poly.entity_id
_entity_poly.type
_entity_poly.pdbx_seq_one_letter_code
_entity_poly.pdbx_strand_id
1 'polypeptide(L)'
;MKKLFERFKSMYCISILLSIVASILNVIGSYSLGSLLTEETIHSTHILLRNICILLGVFILFYISNYILENFNSKLKAKIHNTLRRQYAEEFAQTDNAKWKAESISGKVAKNTEVINQMDKNLIDPVFDAFTDIFSIVFSFLALITIHWSVGIVTILLFAVMMLLPGLL
;
A
#
# COMPACT_ATOMS: atom_id res chain seq x y z
N MET A 1 -4.94 -20.56 -0.78
CA MET A 1 -4.43 -19.25 -1.29
C MET A 1 -5.01 -18.91 -2.67
N LYS A 2 -4.75 -19.68 -3.74
CA LYS A 2 -5.23 -19.38 -5.10
C LYS A 2 -6.76 -19.16 -5.18
N LYS A 3 -7.57 -20.04 -4.57
CA LYS A 3 -9.03 -19.92 -4.51
C LYS A 3 -9.51 -18.66 -3.75
N LEU A 4 -8.79 -18.23 -2.72
CA LEU A 4 -9.08 -17.02 -1.95
C LEU A 4 -8.84 -15.78 -2.78
N PHE A 5 -7.71 -15.75 -3.51
CA PHE A 5 -7.37 -14.66 -4.43
C PHE A 5 -8.39 -14.53 -5.56
N GLU A 6 -8.82 -15.64 -6.16
CA GLU A 6 -9.85 -15.63 -7.21
C GLU A 6 -11.20 -15.08 -6.71
N ARG A 7 -11.56 -15.39 -5.47
CA ARG A 7 -12.82 -14.93 -4.86
C ARG A 7 -12.85 -13.41 -4.63
N PHE A 8 -11.71 -12.80 -4.34
CA PHE A 8 -11.59 -11.36 -4.06
C PHE A 8 -10.93 -10.58 -5.18
N LYS A 9 -10.75 -11.17 -6.36
CA LYS A 9 -10.05 -10.58 -7.51
C LYS A 9 -10.55 -9.17 -7.86
N SER A 10 -11.86 -8.95 -7.90
CA SER A 10 -12.43 -7.63 -8.22
C SER A 10 -12.09 -6.58 -7.16
N MET A 11 -12.07 -6.97 -5.88
CA MET A 11 -11.70 -6.05 -4.80
C MET A 11 -10.20 -5.72 -4.82
N TYR A 12 -9.34 -6.69 -5.14
CA TYR A 12 -7.92 -6.43 -5.36
C TYR A 12 -7.69 -5.47 -6.53
N CYS A 13 -8.41 -5.65 -7.65
CA CYS A 13 -8.34 -4.72 -8.79
C CYS A 13 -8.71 -3.28 -8.38
N ILE A 14 -9.74 -3.10 -7.59
CA ILE A 14 -10.16 -1.78 -7.10
C ILE A 14 -9.09 -1.18 -6.18
N SER A 15 -8.52 -1.97 -5.27
CA SER A 15 -7.42 -1.54 -4.40
C SER A 15 -6.20 -1.07 -5.20
N ILE A 16 -5.81 -1.83 -6.23
CA ILE A 16 -4.72 -1.47 -7.13
C ILE A 16 -5.02 -0.15 -7.87
N LEU A 17 -6.22 0.03 -8.40
CA LEU A 17 -6.62 1.27 -9.07
C LEU A 17 -6.56 2.48 -8.11
N LEU A 18 -7.05 2.32 -6.89
CA LEU A 18 -6.97 3.37 -5.86
C LEU A 18 -5.51 3.68 -5.48
N SER A 19 -4.63 2.67 -5.38
CA SER A 19 -3.20 2.87 -5.12
C SER A 19 -2.53 3.64 -6.25
N ILE A 20 -2.87 3.37 -7.51
CA ILE A 20 -2.37 4.11 -8.67
C ILE A 20 -2.79 5.58 -8.59
N VAL A 21 -4.06 5.85 -8.30
CA VAL A 21 -4.56 7.23 -8.16
C VAL A 21 -3.85 7.98 -7.03
N ALA A 22 -3.69 7.35 -5.86
CA ALA A 22 -2.98 7.94 -4.74
C ALA A 22 -1.50 8.24 -5.09
N SER A 23 -0.82 7.32 -5.78
CA SER A 23 0.57 7.50 -6.22
C SER A 23 0.71 8.64 -7.23
N ILE A 24 -0.20 8.76 -8.19
CA ILE A 24 -0.21 9.89 -9.16
C ILE A 24 -0.39 11.23 -8.42
N LEU A 25 -1.33 11.31 -7.48
CA LEU A 25 -1.56 12.53 -6.70
C LEU A 25 -0.34 12.90 -5.85
N ASN A 26 0.36 11.92 -5.27
CA ASN A 26 1.61 12.14 -4.55
C ASN A 26 2.68 12.78 -5.44
N VAL A 27 2.86 12.25 -6.64
CA VAL A 27 3.82 12.79 -7.63
C VAL A 27 3.44 14.21 -8.07
N ILE A 28 2.16 14.47 -8.36
CA ILE A 28 1.69 15.82 -8.70
C ILE A 28 1.93 16.78 -7.53
N GLY A 29 1.71 16.34 -6.29
CA GLY A 29 2.00 17.13 -5.09
C GLY A 29 3.48 17.47 -4.97
N SER A 30 4.35 16.49 -5.17
CA SER A 30 5.82 16.70 -5.16
C SER A 30 6.28 17.64 -6.26
N TYR A 31 5.74 17.53 -7.47
CA TYR A 31 6.03 18.44 -8.58
C TYR A 31 5.55 19.87 -8.29
N SER A 32 4.33 20.02 -7.75
CA SER A 32 3.78 21.32 -7.36
C SER A 32 4.61 21.98 -6.24
N LEU A 33 5.15 21.18 -5.32
CA LEU A 33 6.07 21.68 -4.30
C LEU A 33 7.40 22.18 -4.92
N GLY A 34 7.95 21.44 -5.87
CA GLY A 34 9.15 21.84 -6.62
C GLY A 34 8.95 23.16 -7.39
N SER A 35 7.77 23.37 -7.98
CA SER A 35 7.45 24.59 -8.71
C SER A 35 7.39 25.85 -7.83
N LEU A 36 7.19 25.71 -6.52
CA LEU A 36 7.27 26.85 -5.58
C LEU A 36 8.68 27.38 -5.39
N LEU A 37 9.70 26.57 -5.68
CA LEU A 37 11.11 26.93 -5.48
C LEU A 37 11.74 27.55 -6.74
N THR A 38 10.96 27.75 -7.81
CA THR A 38 11.48 28.42 -9.02
C THR A 38 11.60 29.91 -8.81
N GLU A 39 12.64 30.54 -9.41
CA GLU A 39 12.92 31.98 -9.29
C GLU A 39 11.71 32.84 -9.71
N GLU A 40 11.00 32.45 -10.78
CA GLU A 40 9.80 33.15 -11.25
C GLU A 40 8.68 33.22 -10.20
N THR A 41 8.55 32.16 -9.42
CA THR A 41 7.53 32.06 -8.37
C THR A 41 7.88 32.93 -7.18
N ILE A 42 9.16 33.02 -6.83
CA ILE A 42 9.63 33.77 -5.66
C ILE A 42 9.48 35.29 -5.89
N HIS A 43 9.68 35.79 -7.12
CA HIS A 43 9.62 37.22 -7.45
C HIS A 43 8.18 37.73 -7.66
N SER A 44 7.17 36.90 -7.81
CA SER A 44 5.80 37.34 -8.05
C SER A 44 4.83 36.78 -6.99
N THR A 45 4.37 37.67 -6.09
CA THR A 45 3.41 37.31 -5.02
C THR A 45 2.14 36.65 -5.54
N HIS A 46 1.67 37.06 -6.72
CA HIS A 46 0.45 36.52 -7.30
C HIS A 46 0.63 35.08 -7.82
N ILE A 47 1.79 34.80 -8.42
CA ILE A 47 2.14 33.45 -8.90
C ILE A 47 2.35 32.53 -7.71
N LEU A 48 3.04 33.00 -6.68
CA LEU A 48 3.29 32.27 -5.44
C LEU A 48 1.98 31.87 -4.75
N LEU A 49 1.03 32.81 -4.60
CA LEU A 49 -0.26 32.53 -3.97
C LEU A 49 -1.08 31.50 -4.75
N ARG A 50 -1.09 31.61 -6.08
CA ARG A 50 -1.77 30.66 -6.97
C ARG A 50 -1.17 29.24 -6.80
N ASN A 51 0.15 29.12 -6.81
CA ASN A 51 0.84 27.84 -6.69
C ASN A 51 0.63 27.20 -5.30
N ILE A 52 0.57 28.00 -4.23
CA ILE A 52 0.23 27.53 -2.89
C ILE A 52 -1.20 26.98 -2.88
N CYS A 53 -2.18 27.69 -3.48
CA CYS A 53 -3.55 27.20 -3.53
C CYS A 53 -3.67 25.86 -4.31
N ILE A 54 -2.95 25.74 -5.42
CA ILE A 54 -2.90 24.48 -6.18
C ILE A 54 -2.30 23.36 -5.33
N LEU A 55 -1.17 23.62 -4.68
CA LEU A 55 -0.50 22.65 -3.79
C LEU A 55 -1.44 22.16 -2.68
N LEU A 56 -2.11 23.08 -1.99
CA LEU A 56 -3.08 22.73 -0.94
C LEU A 56 -4.23 21.88 -1.49
N GLY A 57 -4.76 22.23 -2.66
CA GLY A 57 -5.79 21.44 -3.32
C GLY A 57 -5.35 20.02 -3.64
N VAL A 58 -4.14 19.86 -4.18
CA VAL A 58 -3.56 18.54 -4.49
C VAL A 58 -3.34 17.71 -3.23
N PHE A 59 -2.81 18.31 -2.15
CA PHE A 59 -2.64 17.61 -0.88
C PHE A 59 -3.96 17.17 -0.26
N ILE A 60 -5.00 18.00 -0.29
CA ILE A 60 -6.32 17.62 0.20
C ILE A 60 -6.84 16.41 -0.58
N LEU A 61 -6.75 16.43 -1.92
CA LEU A 61 -7.15 15.30 -2.77
C LEU A 61 -6.33 14.04 -2.48
N PHE A 62 -5.03 14.18 -2.26
CA PHE A 62 -4.14 13.08 -1.89
C PHE A 62 -4.56 12.44 -0.56
N TYR A 63 -4.79 13.23 0.49
CA TYR A 63 -5.23 12.71 1.78
C TYR A 63 -6.61 12.05 1.72
N ILE A 64 -7.54 12.62 0.96
CA ILE A 64 -8.86 12.00 0.73
C ILE A 64 -8.70 10.65 0.00
N SER A 65 -7.86 10.60 -1.04
CA SER A 65 -7.61 9.38 -1.80
C SER A 65 -6.99 8.28 -0.93
N ASN A 66 -5.99 8.62 -0.10
CA ASN A 66 -5.39 7.69 0.86
C ASN A 66 -6.40 7.19 1.89
N TYR A 67 -7.21 8.08 2.45
CA TYR A 67 -8.26 7.69 3.40
C TYR A 67 -9.24 6.67 2.78
N ILE A 68 -9.64 6.90 1.54
CA ILE A 68 -10.53 5.98 0.80
C ILE A 68 -9.81 4.63 0.58
N LEU A 69 -8.54 4.65 0.17
CA LEU A 69 -7.72 3.46 -0.04
C LEU A 69 -7.57 2.64 1.24
N GLU A 70 -7.21 3.27 2.36
CA GLU A 70 -7.05 2.60 3.66
C GLU A 70 -8.36 1.99 4.16
N ASN A 71 -9.47 2.72 4.07
CA ASN A 71 -10.79 2.20 4.42
C ASN A 71 -11.19 1.01 3.55
N PHE A 72 -10.90 1.07 2.26
CA PHE A 72 -11.18 -0.02 1.34
C PHE A 72 -10.34 -1.25 1.64
N ASN A 73 -9.03 -1.07 1.85
CA ASN A 73 -8.10 -2.14 2.22
C ASN A 73 -8.48 -2.78 3.56
N SER A 74 -8.87 -1.99 4.56
CA SER A 74 -9.35 -2.49 5.86
C SER A 74 -10.61 -3.34 5.72
N LYS A 75 -11.57 -2.93 4.89
CA LYS A 75 -12.77 -3.72 4.59
C LYS A 75 -12.43 -5.02 3.85
N LEU A 76 -11.48 -4.98 2.94
CA LEU A 76 -11.02 -6.16 2.21
C LEU A 76 -10.31 -7.14 3.15
N LYS A 77 -9.41 -6.65 4.01
CA LYS A 77 -8.75 -7.45 5.06
C LYS A 77 -9.78 -8.12 5.97
N ALA A 78 -10.76 -7.36 6.47
CA ALA A 78 -11.83 -7.91 7.32
C ALA A 78 -12.64 -9.02 6.63
N LYS A 79 -12.93 -8.90 5.34
CA LYS A 79 -13.61 -9.94 4.57
C LYS A 79 -12.76 -11.19 4.39
N ILE A 80 -11.46 -11.03 4.13
CA ILE A 80 -10.50 -12.13 4.05
C ILE A 80 -10.45 -12.88 5.37
N HIS A 81 -10.31 -12.16 6.50
CA HIS A 81 -10.30 -12.72 7.86
C HIS A 81 -11.55 -13.51 8.17
N ASN A 82 -12.71 -12.94 7.91
CA ASN A 82 -13.97 -13.63 8.16
C ASN A 82 -14.10 -14.91 7.32
N THR A 83 -13.61 -14.88 6.09
CA THR A 83 -13.61 -16.07 5.23
C THR A 83 -12.63 -17.13 5.75
N LEU A 84 -11.44 -16.74 6.17
CA LEU A 84 -10.47 -17.65 6.78
C LEU A 84 -10.99 -18.26 8.08
N ARG A 85 -11.51 -17.43 8.99
CA ARG A 85 -12.10 -17.91 10.26
C ARG A 85 -13.22 -18.94 10.01
N ARG A 86 -14.07 -18.66 9.01
CA ARG A 86 -15.14 -19.60 8.64
C ARG A 86 -14.59 -20.90 8.08
N GLN A 87 -13.58 -20.86 7.20
CA GLN A 87 -12.96 -22.07 6.66
C GLN A 87 -12.30 -22.90 7.76
N TYR A 88 -11.59 -22.28 8.68
CA TYR A 88 -11.01 -22.96 9.83
C TYR A 88 -12.09 -23.57 10.74
N ALA A 89 -13.18 -22.85 11.00
CA ALA A 89 -14.28 -23.36 11.82
C ALA A 89 -14.96 -24.58 11.16
N GLU A 90 -15.14 -24.54 9.84
CA GLU A 90 -15.70 -25.66 9.06
C GLU A 90 -14.74 -26.88 9.07
N GLU A 91 -13.43 -26.65 8.94
CA GLU A 91 -12.41 -27.70 9.03
C GLU A 91 -12.33 -28.33 10.43
N PHE A 92 -12.45 -27.50 11.47
CA PHE A 92 -12.55 -27.97 12.85
C PHE A 92 -13.81 -28.81 13.10
N ALA A 93 -14.94 -28.39 12.56
CA ALA A 93 -16.19 -29.11 12.74
C ALA A 93 -16.19 -30.51 12.06
N GLN A 94 -15.36 -30.69 11.04
CA GLN A 94 -15.22 -31.97 10.33
C GLN A 94 -14.13 -32.89 10.92
N THR A 95 -13.33 -32.39 11.88
CA THR A 95 -12.25 -33.18 12.48
C THR A 95 -12.79 -34.09 13.58
N ASP A 96 -12.38 -35.36 13.54
CA ASP A 96 -12.88 -36.46 14.37
C ASP A 96 -12.79 -36.18 15.89
N ASN A 97 -13.82 -36.61 16.63
CA ASN A 97 -14.01 -36.43 18.07
C ASN A 97 -12.82 -36.91 18.95
N ALA A 98 -11.99 -37.85 18.46
CA ALA A 98 -10.84 -38.36 19.20
C ALA A 98 -9.72 -37.32 19.36
N LYS A 99 -9.49 -36.46 18.35
CA LYS A 99 -8.51 -35.35 18.43
C LYS A 99 -9.02 -34.14 19.22
N TRP A 100 -10.32 -34.08 19.47
CA TRP A 100 -10.93 -32.99 20.24
C TRP A 100 -10.65 -33.09 21.75
N LYS A 101 -10.47 -34.28 22.26
CA LYS A 101 -10.23 -34.54 23.70
C LYS A 101 -8.81 -34.20 24.17
N ALA A 102 -7.84 -34.06 23.24
CA ALA A 102 -6.42 -33.85 23.60
C ALA A 102 -6.04 -32.40 23.84
N GLU A 103 -6.79 -31.43 23.32
CA GLU A 103 -6.49 -30.00 23.45
C GLU A 103 -7.74 -29.22 23.88
N SER A 104 -7.60 -28.29 24.82
CA SER A 104 -8.72 -27.45 25.28
C SER A 104 -9.23 -26.56 24.13
N ILE A 105 -10.54 -26.33 24.08
CA ILE A 105 -11.18 -25.46 23.08
C ILE A 105 -10.53 -24.05 23.07
N SER A 106 -10.20 -23.52 24.24
CA SER A 106 -9.53 -22.23 24.39
C SER A 106 -8.13 -22.21 23.75
N GLY A 107 -7.36 -23.28 23.89
CA GLY A 107 -6.04 -23.41 23.26
C GLY A 107 -6.12 -23.44 21.73
N LYS A 108 -7.12 -24.10 21.18
CA LYS A 108 -7.33 -24.16 19.72
C LYS A 108 -7.79 -22.81 19.16
N VAL A 109 -8.65 -22.08 19.83
CA VAL A 109 -9.09 -20.74 19.45
C VAL A 109 -7.93 -19.77 19.50
N ALA A 110 -7.09 -19.82 20.56
CA ALA A 110 -5.90 -18.97 20.68
C ALA A 110 -4.91 -19.22 19.54
N LYS A 111 -4.59 -20.49 19.26
CA LYS A 111 -3.70 -20.90 18.17
C LYS A 111 -4.22 -20.45 16.80
N ASN A 112 -5.52 -20.57 16.56
CA ASN A 112 -6.15 -20.14 15.32
C ASN A 112 -6.08 -18.61 15.16
N THR A 113 -6.31 -17.85 16.22
CA THR A 113 -6.19 -16.40 16.23
C THR A 113 -4.75 -15.97 15.95
N GLU A 114 -3.77 -16.66 16.54
CA GLU A 114 -2.36 -16.38 16.32
C GLU A 114 -1.94 -16.68 14.88
N VAL A 115 -2.38 -17.77 14.28
CA VAL A 115 -2.11 -18.11 12.87
C VAL A 115 -2.70 -17.05 11.94
N ILE A 116 -3.92 -16.57 12.19
CA ILE A 116 -4.54 -15.51 11.40
C ILE A 116 -3.73 -14.19 11.54
N ASN A 117 -3.33 -13.82 12.76
CA ASN A 117 -2.52 -12.63 12.98
C ASN A 117 -1.12 -12.71 12.34
N GLN A 118 -0.52 -13.90 12.31
CA GLN A 118 0.76 -14.12 11.60
C GLN A 118 0.57 -14.04 10.09
N MET A 119 -0.54 -14.54 9.54
CA MET A 119 -0.86 -14.39 8.11
C MET A 119 -1.05 -12.91 7.74
N ASP A 120 -1.64 -12.10 8.61
CA ASP A 120 -1.78 -10.66 8.38
C ASP A 120 -0.43 -9.98 8.25
N LYS A 121 0.39 -10.11 9.29
CA LYS A 121 1.69 -9.45 9.35
C LYS A 121 2.67 -9.91 8.28
N ASN A 122 2.63 -11.21 7.91
CA ASN A 122 3.65 -11.80 7.04
C ASN A 122 3.21 -11.90 5.57
N LEU A 123 1.91 -11.81 5.27
CA LEU A 123 1.40 -12.00 3.92
C LEU A 123 0.45 -10.91 3.48
N ILE A 124 -0.58 -10.59 4.27
CA ILE A 124 -1.64 -9.71 3.82
C ILE A 124 -1.16 -8.26 3.82
N ASP A 125 -0.63 -7.78 4.94
CA ASP A 125 -0.13 -6.41 5.06
C ASP A 125 1.01 -6.12 4.08
N PRO A 126 2.08 -6.94 3.99
CA PRO A 126 3.16 -6.68 3.05
C PRO A 126 2.72 -6.67 1.58
N VAL A 127 1.72 -7.46 1.19
CA VAL A 127 1.21 -7.46 -0.19
C VAL A 127 0.50 -6.13 -0.51
N PHE A 128 -0.34 -5.61 0.39
CA PHE A 128 -1.01 -4.32 0.15
C PHE A 128 -0.02 -3.15 0.14
N ASP A 129 0.94 -3.16 1.08
CA ASP A 129 1.97 -2.13 1.17
C ASP A 129 2.88 -2.17 -0.07
N ALA A 130 3.32 -3.36 -0.50
CA ALA A 130 4.15 -3.53 -1.69
C ALA A 130 3.49 -2.98 -2.97
N PHE A 131 2.18 -3.15 -3.16
CA PHE A 131 1.51 -2.56 -4.32
C PHE A 131 1.58 -1.03 -4.30
N THR A 132 1.29 -0.42 -3.15
CA THR A 132 1.33 1.04 -3.00
C THR A 132 2.75 1.57 -3.21
N ASP A 133 3.74 0.92 -2.62
CA ASP A 133 5.14 1.31 -2.69
C ASP A 133 5.70 1.17 -4.11
N ILE A 134 5.42 0.06 -4.80
CA ILE A 134 5.86 -0.16 -6.19
C ILE A 134 5.32 0.93 -7.10
N PHE A 135 4.02 1.26 -7.02
CA PHE A 135 3.45 2.31 -7.85
C PHE A 135 4.02 3.69 -7.48
N SER A 136 4.19 3.98 -6.20
CA SER A 136 4.81 5.22 -5.75
C SER A 136 6.23 5.38 -6.29
N ILE A 137 7.05 4.34 -6.22
CA ILE A 137 8.43 4.32 -6.74
C ILE A 137 8.42 4.53 -8.26
N VAL A 138 7.62 3.78 -9.00
CA VAL A 138 7.56 3.87 -10.47
C VAL A 138 7.15 5.26 -10.92
N PHE A 139 6.09 5.82 -10.35
CA PHE A 139 5.63 7.16 -10.72
C PHE A 139 6.60 8.26 -10.27
N SER A 140 7.29 8.10 -9.15
CA SER A 140 8.33 9.03 -8.72
C SER A 140 9.53 9.04 -9.68
N PHE A 141 9.97 7.86 -10.15
CA PHE A 141 11.02 7.79 -11.16
C PHE A 141 10.59 8.41 -12.49
N LEU A 142 9.37 8.15 -12.94
CA LEU A 142 8.84 8.77 -14.15
C LEU A 142 8.82 10.30 -14.03
N ALA A 143 8.41 10.83 -12.88
CA ALA A 143 8.43 12.27 -12.64
C ALA A 143 9.84 12.84 -12.65
N LEU A 144 10.81 12.18 -12.01
CA LEU A 144 12.20 12.62 -12.02
C LEU A 144 12.81 12.66 -13.42
N ILE A 145 12.52 11.67 -14.25
CA ILE A 145 12.98 11.62 -15.64
C ILE A 145 12.37 12.75 -16.46
N THR A 146 11.11 13.11 -16.23
CA THR A 146 10.46 14.23 -16.95
C THR A 146 10.99 15.60 -16.55
N ILE A 147 11.46 15.77 -15.31
CA ILE A 147 12.06 17.03 -14.84
C ILE A 147 13.50 17.17 -15.36
N HIS A 148 14.31 16.15 -15.14
CA HIS A 148 15.71 16.14 -15.59
C HIS A 148 16.20 14.69 -15.72
N TRP A 149 16.39 14.22 -16.94
CA TRP A 149 16.76 12.83 -17.21
C TRP A 149 18.04 12.36 -16.49
N SER A 150 19.04 13.27 -16.35
CA SER A 150 20.28 12.97 -15.63
C SER A 150 20.05 12.72 -14.13
N VAL A 151 19.15 13.49 -13.49
CA VAL A 151 18.78 13.31 -12.08
C VAL A 151 18.07 11.99 -11.89
N GLY A 152 17.19 11.62 -12.81
CA GLY A 152 16.49 10.32 -12.79
C GLY A 152 17.48 9.15 -12.85
N ILE A 153 18.47 9.18 -13.74
CA ILE A 153 19.48 8.12 -13.85
C ILE A 153 20.35 8.03 -12.59
N VAL A 154 20.82 9.15 -12.06
CA VAL A 154 21.63 9.18 -10.82
C VAL A 154 20.84 8.60 -9.66
N THR A 155 19.56 8.94 -9.54
CA THR A 155 18.70 8.43 -8.46
C THR A 155 18.47 6.93 -8.60
N ILE A 156 18.27 6.41 -9.80
CA ILE A 156 18.15 4.96 -10.06
C ILE A 156 19.43 4.23 -9.65
N LEU A 157 20.61 4.76 -10.01
CA LEU A 157 21.90 4.17 -9.64
C LEU A 157 22.11 4.17 -8.12
N LEU A 158 21.80 5.28 -7.45
CA LEU A 158 21.88 5.35 -5.98
C LEU A 158 20.94 4.34 -5.30
N PHE A 159 19.72 4.21 -5.82
CA PHE A 159 18.74 3.25 -5.29
C PHE A 159 19.23 1.79 -5.49
N ALA A 160 19.80 1.48 -6.66
CA ALA A 160 20.37 0.16 -6.93
C ALA A 160 21.55 -0.15 -5.99
N VAL A 161 22.43 0.82 -5.73
CA VAL A 161 23.53 0.68 -4.77
C VAL A 161 23.00 0.43 -3.35
N MET A 162 21.98 1.20 -2.92
CA MET A 162 21.36 1.01 -1.59
C MET A 162 20.69 -0.35 -1.43
N MET A 163 20.11 -0.92 -2.50
CA MET A 163 19.52 -2.27 -2.46
C MET A 163 20.58 -3.38 -2.39
N LEU A 164 21.74 -3.16 -2.99
CA LEU A 164 22.82 -4.15 -2.98
C LEU A 164 23.63 -4.16 -1.67
N LEU A 165 23.66 -3.03 -0.96
CA LEU A 165 24.46 -2.87 0.27
C LEU A 165 24.10 -3.89 1.38
N PRO A 166 22.80 -4.13 1.73
CA PRO A 166 22.44 -5.11 2.76
C PRO A 166 22.77 -6.56 2.40
N GLY A 167 22.93 -6.87 1.10
CA GLY A 167 23.31 -8.19 0.63
C GLY A 167 24.82 -8.45 0.62
N LEU A 168 25.63 -7.39 0.86
CA LEU A 168 27.10 -7.45 0.91
C LEU A 168 27.64 -7.42 2.34
N LEU A 169 26.81 -7.04 3.31
CA LEU A 169 27.09 -7.05 4.76
C LEU A 169 26.49 -8.27 5.45
#